data_bb14a76d53636a50ac4e98bbe278a608
#
_entry.id   bb14a76d53636a50ac4e98bbe278a608
#
_cell.length_a   1.000
_cell.length_b   1.000
_cell.length_c   1.000
_cell.angle_alpha   90.00
_cell.angle_beta   90.00
_cell.angle_gamma   90.00
#
_symmetry.space_group_name_H-M   'P 1'
#
loop_
_entity.id
_entity.type
_entity.pdbx_description
1 polymer ?
#
loop_
_entity_poly.entity_id
_entity_poly.type
_entity_poly.pdbx_seq_one_letter_code
_entity_poly.pdbx_strand_id
1 'polypeptide(L)'
;MKKNNIGYLLREGFRGVFLHSFMSFAAICVTVACLIIMGSFCLILYNTSAMVKELEQENEMLVYIDESYSEAKAKSVGSQINLITTVRSATFVSRDQALDDFVETLNDPDAFAGLDPDTLRDRYVVTVEDNSLLKQTYDKLTQIEGVAEVVAHFEIAEGFQTVQNVLNIASLVIVTVLFVVSLFIISNTVKLAMYSRSEEIAIMKMVGATNAFIRLPFVVEGFIIGIIAAAAAFFLEWGLYDFVLTKIQQLDTLKLFVLTPFTDVIEIVAIAYALTGFLVGVFGSLLSIRKFLKV
;
A
#
# COMPACT_ATOMS: atom_id res chain seq x y z
N MET A 1 26.33 32.54 -2.47
CA MET A 1 25.12 33.39 -2.32
C MET A 1 25.06 33.90 -0.88
N LYS A 2 24.99 35.23 -0.67
CA LYS A 2 24.89 35.80 0.70
C LYS A 2 23.52 35.48 1.28
N LYS A 3 23.47 35.19 2.59
CA LYS A 3 22.25 34.79 3.37
C LYS A 3 21.03 35.69 3.15
N ASN A 4 21.25 36.97 2.81
CA ASN A 4 20.18 37.97 2.56
C ASN A 4 19.40 37.76 1.24
N ASN A 5 19.94 36.96 0.29
CA ASN A 5 19.26 36.74 -0.99
C ASN A 5 18.20 35.64 -0.90
N ILE A 6 18.31 34.69 0.04
CA ILE A 6 17.33 33.60 0.19
C ILE A 6 16.01 34.12 0.73
N GLY A 7 16.06 35.02 1.74
CA GLY A 7 14.84 35.63 2.30
C GLY A 7 14.06 36.46 1.28
N TYR A 8 14.75 37.19 0.41
CA TYR A 8 14.14 37.93 -0.69
C TYR A 8 13.43 36.96 -1.69
N LEU A 9 14.12 35.90 -2.07
CA LEU A 9 13.59 34.92 -3.05
C LEU A 9 12.38 34.16 -2.52
N LEU A 10 12.38 33.79 -1.23
CA LEU A 10 11.22 33.20 -0.56
C LEU A 10 10.02 34.16 -0.54
N ARG A 11 10.28 35.41 -0.16
CA ARG A 11 9.24 36.47 -0.13
C ARG A 11 8.66 36.71 -1.52
N GLU A 12 9.50 36.73 -2.55
CA GLU A 12 9.07 36.94 -3.94
C GLU A 12 8.27 35.73 -4.48
N GLY A 13 8.67 34.51 -4.15
CA GLY A 13 7.90 33.30 -4.48
C GLY A 13 6.52 33.30 -3.80
N PHE A 14 6.45 33.69 -2.51
CA PHE A 14 5.18 33.81 -1.79
C PHE A 14 4.26 34.89 -2.43
N ARG A 15 4.83 36.05 -2.78
CA ARG A 15 4.09 37.12 -3.45
C ARG A 15 3.56 36.68 -4.82
N GLY A 16 4.31 35.83 -5.56
CA GLY A 16 3.93 35.28 -6.85
C GLY A 16 2.63 34.46 -6.78
N VAL A 17 2.49 33.59 -5.78
CA VAL A 17 1.27 32.78 -5.56
C VAL A 17 0.03 33.67 -5.38
N PHE A 18 0.15 34.80 -4.65
CA PHE A 18 -0.97 35.73 -4.42
C PHE A 18 -1.24 36.65 -5.60
N LEU A 19 -0.22 37.03 -6.39
CA LEU A 19 -0.40 37.90 -7.55
C LEU A 19 -1.24 37.24 -8.64
N HIS A 20 -1.12 35.92 -8.79
CA HIS A 20 -1.88 35.08 -9.72
C HIS A 20 -2.85 34.14 -9.00
N SER A 21 -3.52 34.66 -7.96
CA SER A 21 -4.32 33.89 -7.00
C SER A 21 -5.30 32.91 -7.67
N PHE A 22 -6.00 33.30 -8.72
CA PHE A 22 -6.96 32.42 -9.40
C PHE A 22 -6.29 31.22 -10.08
N MET A 23 -5.16 31.42 -10.76
CA MET A 23 -4.43 30.36 -11.42
C MET A 23 -3.76 29.42 -10.42
N SER A 24 -3.14 29.99 -9.39
CA SER A 24 -2.53 29.21 -8.31
C SER A 24 -3.58 28.42 -7.54
N PHE A 25 -4.75 29.01 -7.28
CA PHE A 25 -5.86 28.31 -6.62
C PHE A 25 -6.38 27.14 -7.48
N ALA A 26 -6.60 27.34 -8.78
CA ALA A 26 -7.01 26.27 -9.68
C ALA A 26 -5.98 25.13 -9.73
N ALA A 27 -4.68 25.46 -9.78
CA ALA A 27 -3.61 24.47 -9.75
C ALA A 27 -3.59 23.69 -8.42
N ILE A 28 -3.77 24.37 -7.28
CA ILE A 28 -3.87 23.74 -5.96
C ILE A 28 -5.06 22.77 -5.96
N CYS A 29 -6.27 23.22 -6.36
CA CYS A 29 -7.46 22.36 -6.35
C CYS A 29 -7.29 21.09 -7.18
N VAL A 30 -6.77 21.19 -8.40
CA VAL A 30 -6.57 20.02 -9.26
C VAL A 30 -5.46 19.13 -8.71
N THR A 31 -4.37 19.71 -8.18
CA THR A 31 -3.30 18.92 -7.55
C THR A 31 -3.80 18.19 -6.29
N VAL A 32 -4.63 18.84 -5.47
CA VAL A 32 -5.30 18.23 -4.32
C VAL A 32 -6.14 17.03 -4.76
N ALA A 33 -6.97 17.20 -5.79
CA ALA A 33 -7.79 16.09 -6.29
C ALA A 33 -6.94 14.91 -6.78
N CYS A 34 -5.85 15.18 -7.52
CA CYS A 34 -4.92 14.15 -7.95
C CYS A 34 -4.27 13.44 -6.77
N LEU A 35 -3.83 14.18 -5.75
CA LEU A 35 -3.18 13.63 -4.56
C LEU A 35 -4.14 12.79 -3.71
N ILE A 36 -5.41 13.23 -3.54
CA ILE A 36 -6.43 12.44 -2.84
C ILE A 36 -6.65 11.12 -3.56
N ILE A 37 -6.84 11.12 -4.88
CA ILE A 37 -7.03 9.87 -5.64
C ILE A 37 -5.82 8.95 -5.50
N MET A 38 -4.59 9.49 -5.59
CA MET A 38 -3.36 8.72 -5.38
C MET A 38 -3.32 8.12 -3.97
N GLY A 39 -3.61 8.92 -2.94
CA GLY A 39 -3.62 8.51 -1.53
C GLY A 39 -4.65 7.41 -1.28
N SER A 40 -5.89 7.61 -1.78
CA SER A 40 -6.96 6.62 -1.66
C SER A 40 -6.57 5.28 -2.29
N PHE A 41 -5.96 5.26 -3.47
CA PHE A 41 -5.47 4.02 -4.08
C PHE A 41 -4.35 3.36 -3.27
N CYS A 42 -3.41 4.14 -2.73
CA CYS A 42 -2.36 3.62 -1.86
C CYS A 42 -2.93 3.03 -0.55
N LEU A 43 -3.94 3.68 0.06
CA LEU A 43 -4.60 3.19 1.26
C LEU A 43 -5.44 1.93 0.99
N ILE A 44 -6.13 1.86 -0.15
CA ILE A 44 -6.84 0.65 -0.59
C ILE A 44 -5.85 -0.52 -0.72
N LEU A 45 -4.73 -0.31 -1.39
CA LEU A 45 -3.68 -1.33 -1.51
C LEU A 45 -3.16 -1.78 -0.16
N TYR A 46 -2.87 -0.84 0.73
CA TYR A 46 -2.36 -1.13 2.07
C TYR A 46 -3.34 -2.00 2.85
N ASN A 47 -4.63 -1.61 2.89
CA ASN A 47 -5.65 -2.37 3.59
C ASN A 47 -5.92 -3.74 2.94
N THR A 48 -5.96 -3.81 1.61
CA THR A 48 -6.13 -5.09 0.90
C THR A 48 -4.95 -6.02 1.16
N SER A 49 -3.72 -5.49 1.17
CA SER A 49 -2.54 -6.30 1.48
C SER A 49 -2.54 -6.79 2.93
N ALA A 50 -2.99 -5.96 3.87
CA ALA A 50 -3.13 -6.35 5.27
C ALA A 50 -4.18 -7.47 5.43
N MET A 51 -5.34 -7.32 4.79
CA MET A 51 -6.42 -8.29 4.81
C MET A 51 -6.00 -9.62 4.16
N VAL A 52 -5.36 -9.57 3.01
CA VAL A 52 -4.83 -10.79 2.34
C VAL A 52 -3.84 -11.49 3.26
N LYS A 53 -2.95 -10.74 3.89
CA LYS A 53 -1.96 -11.31 4.83
C LYS A 53 -2.60 -11.96 6.06
N GLU A 54 -3.72 -11.44 6.55
CA GLU A 54 -4.48 -12.05 7.65
C GLU A 54 -5.15 -13.35 7.19
N LEU A 55 -5.81 -13.33 6.03
CA LEU A 55 -6.39 -14.53 5.41
C LEU A 55 -5.33 -15.58 5.02
N GLU A 56 -4.14 -15.15 4.63
CA GLU A 56 -3.01 -16.03 4.37
C GLU A 56 -2.54 -16.78 5.62
N GLN A 57 -2.67 -16.17 6.79
CA GLN A 57 -2.33 -16.83 8.06
C GLN A 57 -3.31 -17.93 8.43
N GLU A 58 -4.52 -17.88 7.92
CA GLU A 58 -5.55 -18.91 8.09
C GLU A 58 -5.48 -20.02 7.02
N ASN A 59 -4.61 -19.86 6.01
CA ASN A 59 -4.44 -20.86 4.96
C ASN A 59 -3.56 -22.02 5.46
N GLU A 60 -4.24 -23.07 5.92
CA GLU A 60 -3.64 -24.23 6.53
C GLU A 60 -3.44 -25.35 5.52
N MET A 61 -2.32 -26.06 5.61
CA MET A 61 -2.11 -27.35 4.97
C MET A 61 -2.37 -28.45 5.98
N LEU A 62 -3.21 -29.43 5.60
CA LEU A 62 -3.44 -30.62 6.39
C LEU A 62 -2.47 -31.70 5.93
N VAL A 63 -1.58 -32.13 6.82
CA VAL A 63 -0.59 -33.16 6.58
C VAL A 63 -1.02 -34.41 7.34
N TYR A 64 -1.59 -35.37 6.63
CA TYR A 64 -2.05 -36.63 7.21
C TYR A 64 -0.89 -37.58 7.38
N ILE A 65 -0.85 -38.19 8.55
CA ILE A 65 0.18 -39.19 8.90
C ILE A 65 -0.30 -40.60 8.55
N ASP A 66 0.65 -41.47 8.24
CA ASP A 66 0.38 -42.87 7.90
C ASP A 66 -0.31 -43.58 9.06
N GLU A 67 -1.39 -44.29 8.77
CA GLU A 67 -2.22 -45.01 9.75
C GLU A 67 -1.44 -46.08 10.55
N SER A 68 -0.36 -46.61 9.97
CA SER A 68 0.50 -47.57 10.65
C SER A 68 1.35 -46.98 11.76
N TYR A 69 1.41 -45.67 11.87
CA TYR A 69 2.20 -44.97 12.91
C TYR A 69 1.42 -44.91 14.22
N SER A 70 2.10 -45.25 15.31
CA SER A 70 1.59 -44.95 16.64
C SER A 70 1.64 -43.44 16.88
N GLU A 71 0.80 -42.94 17.78
CA GLU A 71 0.74 -41.50 18.12
C GLU A 71 2.13 -40.92 18.50
N ALA A 72 2.94 -41.73 19.25
CA ALA A 72 4.29 -41.31 19.61
C ALA A 72 5.21 -41.15 18.38
N LYS A 73 5.05 -42.04 17.39
CA LYS A 73 5.80 -41.94 16.13
C LYS A 73 5.26 -40.82 15.25
N ALA A 74 3.96 -40.65 15.20
CA ALA A 74 3.31 -39.53 14.50
C ALA A 74 3.81 -38.17 15.03
N LYS A 75 3.89 -38.01 16.35
CA LYS A 75 4.46 -36.78 16.98
C LYS A 75 5.94 -36.55 16.64
N SER A 76 6.71 -37.61 16.37
CA SER A 76 8.13 -37.45 15.97
C SER A 76 8.31 -36.83 14.58
N VAL A 77 7.33 -37.01 13.67
CA VAL A 77 7.33 -36.42 12.33
C VAL A 77 7.27 -34.87 12.40
N GLY A 78 6.62 -34.32 13.43
CA GLY A 78 6.56 -32.87 13.65
C GLY A 78 7.92 -32.20 13.75
N SER A 79 8.93 -32.91 14.27
CA SER A 79 10.30 -32.38 14.34
C SER A 79 10.89 -32.18 12.94
N GLN A 80 10.55 -33.04 11.97
CA GLN A 80 11.02 -32.93 10.58
C GLN A 80 10.24 -31.82 9.85
N ILE A 81 8.93 -31.70 10.12
CA ILE A 81 8.09 -30.61 9.56
C ILE A 81 8.62 -29.25 10.02
N ASN A 82 8.94 -29.08 11.31
CA ASN A 82 9.45 -27.84 11.86
C ASN A 82 10.87 -27.46 11.41
N LEU A 83 11.62 -28.38 10.81
CA LEU A 83 12.93 -28.09 10.19
C LEU A 83 12.79 -27.42 8.81
N ILE A 84 11.61 -27.44 8.22
CA ILE A 84 11.35 -26.77 6.94
C ILE A 84 11.26 -25.26 7.18
N THR A 85 12.21 -24.53 6.67
CA THR A 85 12.35 -23.06 6.87
C THR A 85 11.16 -22.23 6.37
N THR A 86 10.30 -22.80 5.54
CA THR A 86 9.10 -22.15 5.00
C THR A 86 7.85 -22.40 5.84
N VAL A 87 7.94 -23.26 6.87
CA VAL A 87 6.87 -23.55 7.81
C VAL A 87 6.90 -22.52 8.94
N ARG A 88 5.77 -21.87 9.20
CA ARG A 88 5.60 -20.95 10.33
C ARG A 88 5.26 -21.70 11.62
N SER A 89 4.29 -22.62 11.52
CA SER A 89 3.88 -23.47 12.64
C SER A 89 3.40 -24.83 12.13
N ALA A 90 3.56 -25.86 12.96
CA ALA A 90 3.02 -27.19 12.74
C ALA A 90 2.40 -27.70 14.03
N THR A 91 1.09 -27.78 14.08
CA THR A 91 0.32 -28.22 15.25
C THR A 91 -0.17 -29.65 15.03
N PHE A 92 0.15 -30.54 15.96
CA PHE A 92 -0.33 -31.92 15.92
C PHE A 92 -1.78 -31.99 16.39
N VAL A 93 -2.63 -32.65 15.62
CA VAL A 93 -4.03 -32.94 15.95
C VAL A 93 -4.20 -34.46 15.87
N SER A 94 -4.51 -35.08 17.01
CA SER A 94 -4.79 -36.51 17.06
C SER A 94 -6.13 -36.82 16.39
N ARG A 95 -6.33 -38.10 16.01
CA ARG A 95 -7.60 -38.57 15.42
C ARG A 95 -8.80 -38.31 16.33
N ASP A 96 -8.62 -38.45 17.66
CA ASP A 96 -9.67 -38.16 18.65
C ASP A 96 -10.02 -36.66 18.64
N GLN A 97 -9.02 -35.81 18.67
CA GLN A 97 -9.20 -34.35 18.64
C GLN A 97 -9.76 -33.88 17.28
N ALA A 98 -9.37 -34.53 16.18
CA ALA A 98 -9.89 -34.26 14.86
C ALA A 98 -11.40 -34.60 14.75
N LEU A 99 -11.87 -35.63 15.45
CA LEU A 99 -13.28 -35.98 15.52
C LEU A 99 -14.07 -34.95 16.33
N ASP A 100 -13.53 -34.54 17.47
CA ASP A 100 -14.15 -33.54 18.33
C ASP A 100 -14.31 -32.19 17.59
N ASP A 101 -13.25 -31.72 16.93
CA ASP A 101 -13.26 -30.49 16.11
C ASP A 101 -14.29 -30.58 14.96
N PHE A 102 -14.41 -31.76 14.33
CA PHE A 102 -15.35 -31.98 13.23
C PHE A 102 -16.80 -31.93 13.70
N VAL A 103 -17.11 -32.55 14.83
CA VAL A 103 -18.44 -32.55 15.46
C VAL A 103 -18.82 -31.13 15.89
N GLU A 104 -17.89 -30.38 16.45
CA GLU A 104 -18.13 -28.98 16.89
C GLU A 104 -18.41 -28.07 15.69
N THR A 105 -17.70 -28.24 14.59
CA THR A 105 -17.87 -27.43 13.37
C THR A 105 -19.25 -27.58 12.74
N LEU A 106 -19.84 -28.78 12.79
CA LEU A 106 -21.12 -29.09 12.13
C LEU A 106 -22.35 -28.78 12.99
N ASN A 107 -22.18 -28.41 14.28
CA ASN A 107 -23.25 -28.13 15.24
C ASN A 107 -24.33 -29.24 15.32
N ASP A 108 -23.99 -30.48 14.97
CA ASP A 108 -24.88 -31.64 15.01
C ASP A 108 -24.19 -32.86 15.63
N PRO A 109 -24.12 -32.93 16.97
CA PRO A 109 -23.47 -34.02 17.69
C PRO A 109 -24.09 -35.41 17.40
N ASP A 110 -25.40 -35.46 17.09
CA ASP A 110 -26.13 -36.70 16.89
C ASP A 110 -25.88 -37.33 15.51
N ALA A 111 -25.50 -36.53 14.51
CA ALA A 111 -25.19 -37.03 13.16
C ALA A 111 -23.95 -37.92 13.11
N PHE A 112 -23.05 -37.78 14.11
CA PHE A 112 -21.76 -38.49 14.16
C PHE A 112 -21.62 -39.34 15.43
N ALA A 113 -22.69 -39.50 16.22
CA ALA A 113 -22.71 -40.35 17.39
C ALA A 113 -22.50 -41.83 16.98
N GLY A 114 -21.26 -42.29 17.03
CA GLY A 114 -20.86 -43.66 16.65
C GLY A 114 -19.81 -43.75 15.59
N LEU A 115 -19.26 -42.63 15.12
CA LEU A 115 -18.07 -42.66 14.28
C LEU A 115 -16.87 -43.10 15.14
N ASP A 116 -16.17 -44.14 14.68
CA ASP A 116 -14.95 -44.59 15.37
C ASP A 116 -13.82 -43.60 15.07
N PRO A 117 -13.13 -43.06 16.07
CA PRO A 117 -11.95 -42.21 15.86
C PRO A 117 -10.89 -42.85 14.96
N ASP A 118 -10.80 -44.17 14.95
CA ASP A 118 -9.89 -44.92 14.06
C ASP A 118 -10.22 -44.75 12.55
N THR A 119 -11.35 -44.18 12.20
CA THR A 119 -11.71 -43.81 10.81
C THR A 119 -10.99 -42.55 10.36
N LEU A 120 -10.51 -41.73 11.30
CA LEU A 120 -9.73 -40.54 11.03
C LEU A 120 -8.23 -40.82 11.18
N ARG A 121 -7.41 -39.94 10.58
CA ARG A 121 -5.94 -40.00 10.66
C ARG A 121 -5.42 -38.90 11.58
N ASP A 122 -4.32 -39.22 12.27
CA ASP A 122 -3.51 -38.19 12.89
C ASP A 122 -3.02 -37.23 11.82
N ARG A 123 -3.06 -35.95 12.11
CA ARG A 123 -2.66 -34.92 11.15
C ARG A 123 -1.87 -33.79 11.79
N TYR A 124 -1.10 -33.12 10.98
CA TYR A 124 -0.53 -31.81 11.32
C TYR A 124 -1.28 -30.74 10.58
N VAL A 125 -1.64 -29.68 11.30
CA VAL A 125 -2.08 -28.41 10.73
C VAL A 125 -0.84 -27.56 10.57
N VAL A 126 -0.44 -27.33 9.31
CA VAL A 126 0.80 -26.63 8.98
C VAL A 126 0.45 -25.29 8.31
N THR A 127 0.96 -24.20 8.88
CA THR A 127 0.86 -22.88 8.28
C THR A 127 2.20 -22.47 7.67
N VAL A 128 2.17 -21.79 6.53
CA VAL A 128 3.36 -21.28 5.84
C VAL A 128 3.62 -19.81 6.20
N GLU A 129 4.86 -19.35 6.01
CA GLU A 129 5.18 -17.93 6.21
C GLU A 129 4.60 -17.03 5.13
N ASP A 130 4.55 -17.53 3.89
CA ASP A 130 4.09 -16.84 2.70
C ASP A 130 3.43 -17.83 1.73
N ASN A 131 2.25 -17.49 1.21
CA ASN A 131 1.53 -18.32 0.25
C ASN A 131 2.28 -18.57 -1.07
N SER A 132 3.20 -17.69 -1.43
CA SER A 132 4.09 -17.92 -2.58
C SER A 132 4.98 -19.16 -2.41
N LEU A 133 5.23 -19.55 -1.14
CA LEU A 133 6.04 -20.71 -0.77
C LEU A 133 5.21 -21.99 -0.55
N LEU A 134 3.87 -21.91 -0.68
CA LEU A 134 2.95 -23.01 -0.41
C LEU A 134 3.32 -24.26 -1.22
N LYS A 135 3.53 -24.10 -2.52
CA LYS A 135 3.90 -25.21 -3.42
C LYS A 135 5.25 -25.84 -3.06
N GLN A 136 6.24 -25.01 -2.76
CA GLN A 136 7.56 -25.48 -2.34
C GLN A 136 7.49 -26.24 -1.01
N THR A 137 6.66 -25.75 -0.09
CA THR A 137 6.45 -26.39 1.22
C THR A 137 5.70 -27.72 1.05
N TYR A 138 4.67 -27.75 0.22
CA TYR A 138 3.94 -28.96 -0.14
C TYR A 138 4.88 -30.04 -0.70
N ASP A 139 5.74 -29.68 -1.66
CA ASP A 139 6.70 -30.62 -2.27
C ASP A 139 7.71 -31.17 -1.25
N LYS A 140 8.07 -30.40 -0.23
CA LYS A 140 8.94 -30.86 0.86
C LYS A 140 8.21 -31.74 1.86
N LEU A 141 6.96 -31.38 2.20
CA LEU A 141 6.15 -32.14 3.15
C LEU A 141 5.80 -33.54 2.62
N THR A 142 5.50 -33.65 1.33
CA THR A 142 5.20 -34.93 0.68
C THR A 142 6.41 -35.90 0.60
N GLN A 143 7.62 -35.37 0.79
CA GLN A 143 8.85 -36.19 0.81
C GLN A 143 9.24 -36.68 2.20
N ILE A 144 8.52 -36.27 3.25
CA ILE A 144 8.79 -36.70 4.63
C ILE A 144 8.29 -38.15 4.81
N GLU A 145 9.14 -38.99 5.34
CA GLU A 145 8.76 -40.36 5.68
C GLU A 145 7.69 -40.39 6.77
N GLY A 146 6.57 -41.07 6.51
CA GLY A 146 5.44 -41.15 7.42
C GLY A 146 4.32 -40.12 7.13
N VAL A 147 4.48 -39.29 6.14
CA VAL A 147 3.39 -38.47 5.58
C VAL A 147 2.66 -39.31 4.53
N ALA A 148 1.36 -39.53 4.73
CA ALA A 148 0.51 -40.26 3.81
C ALA A 148 -0.05 -39.41 2.71
N GLU A 149 -0.52 -38.19 3.11
CA GLU A 149 -1.17 -37.25 2.19
C GLU A 149 -1.00 -35.82 2.70
N VAL A 150 -0.87 -34.89 1.79
CA VAL A 150 -0.87 -33.44 2.09
C VAL A 150 -2.03 -32.81 1.31
N VAL A 151 -2.94 -32.16 2.03
CA VAL A 151 -4.04 -31.39 1.43
C VAL A 151 -3.75 -29.91 1.58
N ALA A 152 -3.74 -29.19 0.47
CA ALA A 152 -3.51 -27.74 0.43
C ALA A 152 -4.45 -27.09 -0.58
N HIS A 153 -4.97 -25.92 -0.25
CA HIS A 153 -5.91 -25.18 -1.10
C HIS A 153 -5.15 -24.18 -2.00
N PHE A 154 -4.45 -24.70 -3.01
CA PHE A 154 -3.66 -23.88 -3.95
C PHE A 154 -4.49 -22.86 -4.70
N GLU A 155 -5.72 -23.21 -5.12
CA GLU A 155 -6.59 -22.33 -5.90
C GLU A 155 -6.93 -21.04 -5.14
N ILE A 156 -7.11 -21.14 -3.82
CA ILE A 156 -7.40 -20.00 -2.96
C ILE A 156 -6.16 -19.10 -2.87
N ALA A 157 -4.99 -19.68 -2.61
CA ALA A 157 -3.72 -18.96 -2.51
C ALA A 157 -3.35 -18.24 -3.82
N GLU A 158 -3.47 -18.93 -4.96
CA GLU A 158 -3.22 -18.34 -6.28
C GLU A 158 -4.24 -17.24 -6.63
N GLY A 159 -5.49 -17.40 -6.22
CA GLY A 159 -6.54 -16.40 -6.37
C GLY A 159 -6.21 -15.10 -5.65
N PHE A 160 -5.82 -15.16 -4.37
CA PHE A 160 -5.40 -13.99 -3.59
C PHE A 160 -4.19 -13.30 -4.20
N GLN A 161 -3.18 -14.05 -4.59
CA GLN A 161 -1.97 -13.51 -5.19
C GLN A 161 -2.25 -12.83 -6.54
N THR A 162 -3.15 -13.39 -7.33
CA THR A 162 -3.58 -12.79 -8.61
C THR A 162 -4.31 -11.48 -8.39
N VAL A 163 -5.26 -11.42 -7.46
CA VAL A 163 -5.99 -10.19 -7.11
C VAL A 163 -5.03 -9.12 -6.63
N GLN A 164 -4.10 -9.47 -5.75
CA GLN A 164 -3.10 -8.53 -5.22
C GLN A 164 -2.19 -7.98 -6.34
N ASN A 165 -1.73 -8.83 -7.25
CA ASN A 165 -0.91 -8.41 -8.39
C ASN A 165 -1.67 -7.47 -9.32
N VAL A 166 -2.94 -7.75 -9.64
CA VAL A 166 -3.79 -6.87 -10.46
C VAL A 166 -3.96 -5.51 -9.80
N LEU A 167 -4.27 -5.48 -8.49
CA LEU A 167 -4.41 -4.24 -7.73
C LEU A 167 -3.10 -3.44 -7.68
N ASN A 168 -1.96 -4.10 -7.48
CA ASN A 168 -0.65 -3.46 -7.47
C ASN A 168 -0.33 -2.80 -8.81
N ILE A 169 -0.55 -3.52 -9.92
CA ILE A 169 -0.30 -2.99 -11.27
C ILE A 169 -1.25 -1.82 -11.57
N ALA A 170 -2.55 -1.98 -11.30
CA ALA A 170 -3.54 -0.93 -11.52
C ALA A 170 -3.21 0.34 -10.73
N SER A 171 -2.88 0.19 -9.45
CA SER A 171 -2.50 1.32 -8.61
C SER A 171 -1.21 2.00 -9.07
N LEU A 172 -0.19 1.23 -9.45
CA LEU A 172 1.06 1.79 -9.98
C LEU A 172 0.79 2.63 -11.24
N VAL A 173 -0.05 2.16 -12.14
CA VAL A 173 -0.43 2.89 -13.36
C VAL A 173 -1.17 4.18 -13.00
N ILE A 174 -2.20 4.11 -12.14
CA ILE A 174 -3.01 5.26 -11.73
C ILE A 174 -2.13 6.31 -11.03
N VAL A 175 -1.34 5.89 -10.05
CA VAL A 175 -0.42 6.78 -9.30
C VAL A 175 0.56 7.45 -10.26
N THR A 176 1.16 6.71 -11.19
CA THR A 176 2.10 7.27 -12.16
C THR A 176 1.43 8.28 -13.09
N VAL A 177 0.25 7.98 -13.62
CA VAL A 177 -0.50 8.89 -14.49
C VAL A 177 -0.86 10.17 -13.74
N LEU A 178 -1.42 10.07 -12.54
CA LEU A 178 -1.82 11.22 -11.73
C LEU A 178 -0.62 12.07 -11.29
N PHE A 179 0.50 11.42 -10.98
CA PHE A 179 1.76 12.12 -10.68
C PHE A 179 2.23 12.95 -11.88
N VAL A 180 2.22 12.36 -13.08
CA VAL A 180 2.58 13.07 -14.32
C VAL A 180 1.61 14.22 -14.60
N VAL A 181 0.30 14.00 -14.43
CA VAL A 181 -0.72 15.05 -14.58
C VAL A 181 -0.44 16.22 -13.62
N SER A 182 -0.15 15.93 -12.34
CA SER A 182 0.17 16.95 -11.34
C SER A 182 1.42 17.75 -11.71
N LEU A 183 2.47 17.09 -12.24
CA LEU A 183 3.65 17.76 -12.77
C LEU A 183 3.31 18.72 -13.91
N PHE A 184 2.46 18.29 -14.85
CA PHE A 184 2.03 19.13 -15.97
C PHE A 184 1.22 20.35 -15.53
N ILE A 185 0.34 20.18 -14.53
CA ILE A 185 -0.48 21.28 -13.99
C ILE A 185 0.42 22.33 -13.38
N ILE A 186 1.33 21.95 -12.48
CA ILE A 186 2.25 22.90 -11.85
C ILE A 186 3.18 23.51 -12.90
N SER A 187 3.69 22.73 -13.85
CA SER A 187 4.51 23.22 -14.94
C SER A 187 3.79 24.28 -15.77
N ASN A 188 2.52 24.08 -16.10
CA ASN A 188 1.71 25.06 -16.84
C ASN A 188 1.46 26.32 -16.02
N THR A 189 1.14 26.18 -14.72
CA THR A 189 0.90 27.32 -13.84
C THR A 189 2.14 28.20 -13.71
N VAL A 190 3.30 27.60 -13.46
CA VAL A 190 4.59 28.30 -13.40
C VAL A 190 4.94 28.94 -14.73
N LYS A 191 4.65 28.28 -15.86
CA LYS A 191 4.86 28.84 -17.19
C LYS A 191 4.03 30.12 -17.42
N LEU A 192 2.77 30.12 -17.04
CA LEU A 192 1.90 31.28 -17.13
C LEU A 192 2.35 32.42 -16.21
N ALA A 193 2.79 32.10 -14.99
CA ALA A 193 3.38 33.07 -14.08
C ALA A 193 4.65 33.74 -14.65
N MET A 194 5.49 32.96 -15.36
CA MET A 194 6.66 33.51 -16.06
C MET A 194 6.29 34.40 -17.25
N TYR A 195 5.24 34.04 -17.99
CA TYR A 195 4.78 34.87 -19.13
C TYR A 195 4.25 36.22 -18.65
N SER A 196 3.51 36.27 -17.56
CA SER A 196 2.97 37.52 -17.01
C SER A 196 4.07 38.46 -16.49
N ARG A 197 5.25 37.93 -16.17
CA ARG A 197 6.43 38.67 -15.70
C ARG A 197 7.55 38.73 -16.75
N SER A 198 7.25 38.54 -18.03
CA SER A 198 8.25 38.47 -19.09
C SER A 198 9.07 39.74 -19.25
N GLU A 199 8.48 40.92 -19.05
CA GLU A 199 9.18 42.24 -19.07
C GLU A 199 10.19 42.35 -17.94
N GLU A 200 9.81 42.00 -16.70
CA GLU A 200 10.71 41.97 -15.54
C GLU A 200 11.90 41.03 -15.78
N ILE A 201 11.63 39.84 -16.35
CA ILE A 201 12.66 38.86 -16.67
C ILE A 201 13.61 39.40 -17.74
N ALA A 202 13.09 40.13 -18.76
CA ALA A 202 13.91 40.75 -19.80
C ALA A 202 14.84 41.83 -19.22
N ILE A 203 14.32 42.68 -18.34
CA ILE A 203 15.13 43.71 -17.64
C ILE A 203 16.24 43.04 -16.79
N MET A 204 15.90 42.00 -16.02
CA MET A 204 16.91 41.24 -15.21
C MET A 204 18.01 40.64 -16.10
N LYS A 205 17.66 40.11 -17.26
CA LYS A 205 18.65 39.58 -18.23
C LYS A 205 19.57 40.70 -18.78
N MET A 206 19.00 41.86 -19.11
CA MET A 206 19.77 43.01 -19.61
C MET A 206 20.77 43.54 -18.59
N VAL A 207 20.46 43.52 -17.29
CA VAL A 207 21.36 43.90 -16.18
C VAL A 207 22.34 42.80 -15.81
N GLY A 208 22.33 41.63 -16.50
CA GLY A 208 23.30 40.55 -16.31
C GLY A 208 22.94 39.55 -15.18
N ALA A 209 21.67 39.46 -14.78
CA ALA A 209 21.24 38.47 -13.82
C ALA A 209 21.46 37.04 -14.35
N THR A 210 21.96 36.14 -13.49
CA THR A 210 22.17 34.74 -13.86
C THR A 210 20.84 34.00 -14.02
N ASN A 211 20.81 33.00 -14.91
CA ASN A 211 19.64 32.17 -15.13
C ASN A 211 19.14 31.51 -13.83
N ALA A 212 20.04 31.14 -12.93
CA ALA A 212 19.67 30.55 -11.63
C ALA A 212 18.91 31.56 -10.75
N PHE A 213 19.33 32.84 -10.73
CA PHE A 213 18.68 33.88 -9.97
C PHE A 213 17.25 34.16 -10.48
N ILE A 214 17.07 34.16 -11.81
CA ILE A 214 15.75 34.34 -12.42
C ILE A 214 14.81 33.16 -12.16
N ARG A 215 15.37 31.94 -12.12
CA ARG A 215 14.57 30.71 -11.95
C ARG A 215 14.06 30.47 -10.53
N LEU A 216 14.88 30.84 -9.53
CA LEU A 216 14.65 30.44 -8.14
C LEU A 216 13.29 30.91 -7.58
N PRO A 217 12.80 32.13 -7.81
CA PRO A 217 11.49 32.55 -7.34
C PRO A 217 10.35 31.66 -7.85
N PHE A 218 10.39 31.23 -9.11
CA PHE A 218 9.36 30.39 -9.72
C PHE A 218 9.43 28.94 -9.21
N VAL A 219 10.61 28.43 -8.88
CA VAL A 219 10.76 27.12 -8.21
C VAL A 219 10.15 27.18 -6.81
N VAL A 220 10.39 28.29 -6.09
CA VAL A 220 9.80 28.50 -4.76
C VAL A 220 8.28 28.62 -4.86
N GLU A 221 7.75 29.31 -5.86
CA GLU A 221 6.31 29.41 -6.13
C GLU A 221 5.68 28.02 -6.33
N GLY A 222 6.24 27.20 -7.21
CA GLY A 222 5.73 25.85 -7.41
C GLY A 222 5.89 24.95 -6.20
N PHE A 223 7.00 25.08 -5.45
CA PHE A 223 7.18 24.37 -4.18
C PHE A 223 6.07 24.72 -3.18
N ILE A 224 5.74 26.01 -3.03
CA ILE A 224 4.68 26.47 -2.12
C ILE A 224 3.32 25.90 -2.56
N ILE A 225 3.00 25.95 -3.86
CA ILE A 225 1.77 25.37 -4.41
C ILE A 225 1.71 23.86 -4.11
N GLY A 226 2.82 23.13 -4.32
CA GLY A 226 2.90 21.70 -4.07
C GLY A 226 2.72 21.32 -2.60
N ILE A 227 3.35 22.06 -1.68
CA ILE A 227 3.21 21.83 -0.22
C ILE A 227 1.82 22.18 0.29
N ILE A 228 1.23 23.29 -0.16
CA ILE A 228 -0.14 23.66 0.22
C ILE A 228 -1.13 22.61 -0.29
N ALA A 229 -0.96 22.14 -1.53
CA ALA A 229 -1.80 21.10 -2.09
C ALA A 229 -1.65 19.78 -1.32
N ALA A 230 -0.43 19.39 -0.97
CA ALA A 230 -0.16 18.17 -0.18
C ALA A 230 -0.77 18.24 1.22
N ALA A 231 -0.62 19.37 1.91
CA ALA A 231 -1.22 19.56 3.24
C ALA A 231 -2.76 19.53 3.17
N ALA A 232 -3.36 20.24 2.21
CA ALA A 232 -4.82 20.22 2.02
C ALA A 232 -5.32 18.80 1.67
N ALA A 233 -4.63 18.10 0.77
CA ALA A 233 -4.98 16.73 0.38
C ALA A 233 -4.87 15.77 1.56
N PHE A 234 -3.82 15.88 2.38
CA PHE A 234 -3.64 15.05 3.58
C PHE A 234 -4.80 15.18 4.56
N PHE A 235 -5.22 16.41 4.90
CA PHE A 235 -6.33 16.62 5.84
C PHE A 235 -7.68 16.19 5.26
N LEU A 236 -7.90 16.39 3.95
CA LEU A 236 -9.11 15.92 3.28
C LEU A 236 -9.15 14.39 3.20
N GLU A 237 -8.02 13.74 2.91
CA GLU A 237 -7.91 12.28 2.89
C GLU A 237 -8.16 11.69 4.28
N TRP A 238 -7.58 12.29 5.32
CA TRP A 238 -7.85 11.87 6.70
C TRP A 238 -9.35 11.90 7.02
N GLY A 239 -10.01 13.02 6.74
CA GLY A 239 -11.46 13.14 6.97
C GLY A 239 -12.28 12.17 6.13
N LEU A 240 -11.91 11.97 4.86
CA LEU A 240 -12.57 11.04 3.96
C LEU A 240 -12.42 9.58 4.44
N TYR A 241 -11.21 9.19 4.81
CA TYR A 241 -10.91 7.86 5.29
C TYR A 241 -11.65 7.54 6.60
N ASP A 242 -11.63 8.46 7.56
CA ASP A 242 -12.33 8.31 8.84
C ASP A 242 -13.86 8.21 8.66
N PHE A 243 -14.41 9.01 7.73
CA PHE A 243 -15.82 8.92 7.34
C PHE A 243 -16.17 7.55 6.75
N VAL A 244 -15.34 7.03 5.82
CA VAL A 244 -15.56 5.73 5.19
C VAL A 244 -15.45 4.61 6.22
N LEU A 245 -14.41 4.65 7.08
CA LEU A 245 -14.19 3.68 8.15
C LEU A 245 -15.40 3.61 9.10
N THR A 246 -15.90 4.76 9.55
CA THR A 246 -17.08 4.83 10.42
C THR A 246 -18.32 4.23 9.75
N LYS A 247 -18.48 4.46 8.43
CA LYS A 247 -19.64 3.89 7.69
C LYS A 247 -19.52 2.38 7.51
N ILE A 248 -18.34 1.86 7.23
CA ILE A 248 -18.12 0.41 7.11
C ILE A 248 -18.36 -0.29 8.44
N GLN A 249 -17.91 0.28 9.56
CA GLN A 249 -18.13 -0.28 10.90
C GLN A 249 -19.61 -0.31 11.32
N GLN A 250 -20.45 0.57 10.76
CA GLN A 250 -21.90 0.59 11.00
C GLN A 250 -22.67 -0.47 10.20
N LEU A 251 -22.07 -1.07 9.18
CA LEU A 251 -22.69 -2.08 8.34
C LEU A 251 -22.32 -3.49 8.83
N ASP A 252 -23.28 -4.17 9.45
CA ASP A 252 -23.06 -5.54 9.98
C ASP A 252 -22.55 -6.53 8.92
N THR A 253 -22.91 -6.33 7.66
CA THR A 253 -22.50 -7.16 6.53
C THR A 253 -21.01 -7.01 6.16
N LEU A 254 -20.36 -5.92 6.59
CA LEU A 254 -18.98 -5.60 6.26
C LEU A 254 -18.03 -5.73 7.46
N LYS A 255 -18.46 -6.31 8.56
CA LYS A 255 -17.64 -6.53 9.76
C LYS A 255 -16.41 -7.42 9.52
N LEU A 256 -16.42 -8.20 8.44
CA LEU A 256 -15.27 -9.00 8.01
C LEU A 256 -14.12 -8.14 7.41
N PHE A 257 -14.41 -6.89 7.03
CA PHE A 257 -13.38 -5.98 6.53
C PHE A 257 -12.73 -5.23 7.70
N VAL A 258 -11.68 -5.78 8.25
CA VAL A 258 -10.86 -5.11 9.27
C VAL A 258 -9.98 -4.07 8.57
N LEU A 259 -10.46 -2.82 8.50
CA LEU A 259 -9.65 -1.71 8.00
C LEU A 259 -8.75 -1.19 9.11
N THR A 260 -7.49 -0.97 8.77
CA THR A 260 -6.51 -0.37 9.69
C THR A 260 -6.90 1.05 10.05
N PRO A 261 -6.96 1.45 11.34
CA PRO A 261 -7.22 2.83 11.73
C PRO A 261 -6.23 3.80 11.08
N PHE A 262 -6.70 4.99 10.67
CA PHE A 262 -5.82 5.98 10.02
C PHE A 262 -4.67 6.42 10.92
N THR A 263 -4.87 6.39 12.24
CA THR A 263 -3.86 6.71 13.25
C THR A 263 -2.59 5.86 13.13
N ASP A 264 -2.73 4.61 12.69
CA ASP A 264 -1.60 3.67 12.61
C ASP A 264 -0.73 3.92 11.37
N VAL A 265 -1.31 4.55 10.35
CA VAL A 265 -0.64 4.86 9.08
C VAL A 265 -0.35 6.36 8.90
N ILE A 266 -0.77 7.21 9.83
CA ILE A 266 -0.73 8.67 9.72
C ILE A 266 0.67 9.21 9.41
N GLU A 267 1.71 8.67 10.04
CA GLU A 267 3.09 9.11 9.84
C GLU A 267 3.58 8.79 8.42
N ILE A 268 3.31 7.58 7.96
CA ILE A 268 3.72 7.13 6.61
C ILE A 268 2.99 7.96 5.56
N VAL A 269 1.69 8.16 5.73
CA VAL A 269 0.85 8.95 4.82
C VAL A 269 1.30 10.40 4.81
N ALA A 270 1.55 11.02 5.97
CA ALA A 270 2.02 12.40 6.05
C ALA A 270 3.37 12.60 5.31
N ILE A 271 4.32 11.69 5.51
CA ILE A 271 5.61 11.72 4.82
C ILE A 271 5.43 11.54 3.31
N ALA A 272 4.58 10.60 2.89
CA ALA A 272 4.30 10.35 1.47
C ALA A 272 3.70 11.58 0.78
N TYR A 273 2.71 12.24 1.42
CA TYR A 273 2.12 13.47 0.90
C TYR A 273 3.11 14.62 0.85
N ALA A 274 3.89 14.84 1.92
CA ALA A 274 4.91 15.87 1.96
C ALA A 274 5.97 15.67 0.86
N LEU A 275 6.43 14.43 0.69
CA LEU A 275 7.42 14.07 -0.33
C LEU A 275 6.85 14.26 -1.75
N THR A 276 5.63 13.80 -1.99
CA THR A 276 4.98 13.91 -3.29
C THR A 276 4.71 15.37 -3.64
N GLY A 277 4.20 16.19 -2.70
CA GLY A 277 4.00 17.62 -2.89
C GLY A 277 5.30 18.37 -3.17
N PHE A 278 6.38 18.02 -2.46
CA PHE A 278 7.72 18.55 -2.72
C PHE A 278 8.18 18.19 -4.15
N LEU A 279 8.11 16.91 -4.51
CA LEU A 279 8.55 16.44 -5.83
C LEU A 279 7.74 17.09 -6.95
N VAL A 280 6.42 17.08 -6.85
CA VAL A 280 5.54 17.68 -7.87
C VAL A 280 5.78 19.17 -7.99
N GLY A 281 5.90 19.88 -6.85
CA GLY A 281 6.13 21.33 -6.81
C GLY A 281 7.47 21.72 -7.44
N VAL A 282 8.55 21.09 -7.01
CA VAL A 282 9.90 21.43 -7.47
C VAL A 282 10.14 20.95 -8.91
N PHE A 283 9.85 19.68 -9.20
CA PHE A 283 10.10 19.14 -10.55
C PHE A 283 9.16 19.73 -11.60
N GLY A 284 7.88 19.97 -11.27
CA GLY A 284 6.94 20.63 -12.15
C GLY A 284 7.43 22.03 -12.55
N SER A 285 7.91 22.81 -11.59
CA SER A 285 8.50 24.13 -11.84
C SER A 285 9.76 24.04 -12.70
N LEU A 286 10.67 23.12 -12.39
CA LEU A 286 11.93 22.97 -13.13
C LEU A 286 11.71 22.56 -14.59
N LEU A 287 10.71 21.72 -14.87
CA LEU A 287 10.33 21.30 -16.22
C LEU A 287 9.86 22.50 -17.05
N SER A 288 9.04 23.39 -16.46
CA SER A 288 8.55 24.60 -17.10
C SER A 288 9.69 25.55 -17.49
N ILE A 289 10.59 25.80 -16.54
CA ILE A 289 11.64 26.81 -16.66
C ILE A 289 12.69 26.40 -17.71
N ARG A 290 13.03 25.12 -17.80
CA ARG A 290 14.02 24.62 -18.78
C ARG A 290 13.60 24.92 -20.23
N LYS A 291 12.30 24.88 -20.52
CA LYS A 291 11.77 25.11 -21.86
C LYS A 291 11.72 26.59 -22.23
N PHE A 292 11.49 27.48 -21.24
CA PHE A 292 11.32 28.90 -21.44
C PHE A 292 12.66 29.68 -21.63
N LEU A 293 13.73 29.26 -21.00
CA LEU A 293 15.04 29.95 -21.04
C LEU A 293 15.99 29.46 -22.15
N LYS A 294 15.54 28.48 -22.96
CA LYS A 294 16.28 28.01 -24.15
C LYS A 294 16.01 28.86 -25.41
N VAL A 295 15.23 29.93 -25.30
CA VAL A 295 14.98 30.92 -26.39
C VAL A 295 15.93 32.07 -26.25
#